data_4ba2861947154e0510225572f572ba5a
#
_entry.id   4ba2861947154e0510225572f572ba5a
#
_cell.length_a   1.000
_cell.length_b   1.000
_cell.length_c   1.000
_cell.angle_alpha   90.00
_cell.angle_beta   90.00
_cell.angle_gamma   90.00
#
_symmetry.space_group_name_H-M   'P 1'
#
loop_
_entity.id
_entity.type
_entity.pdbx_description
1 polymer ?
#
loop_
_entity_poly.entity_id
_entity_poly.type
_entity_poly.pdbx_seq_one_letter_code
_entity_poly.pdbx_strand_id
1 'polypeptide(L)'
;MAMSDSVHVQSATSRRFSATCNRLNPVRKEDVLKLPSMPAAGPSYPAGPYRFVDREYMVITYETDPEIIHAQLPEPLEPMEEPLIHYEWIKMPDSSGFGSYTESGMVIPCRYKGTDVNFVAQMYLDDDPPIAAGREIWGFPKKYAHPKLEIVKDTLTGTLEYGGQLVAMGTMGYKHESMAGNGTKTTATLSKTQVNLKLIPGVDGRAEICQLVAYNLTDIVVKGSWIGPGRLHLVPHVNAPVADFPVRKMIAAHHFLADLTLPYGHVLYDYNKHE
;
A
#
# COMPACT_ATOMS: atom_id res chain seq x y z
N MET A 1 42.09 14.67 -47.32
CA MET A 1 41.26 13.48 -47.58
C MET A 1 40.65 13.12 -46.23
N ALA A 2 39.49 13.70 -45.90
CA ALA A 2 38.83 13.54 -44.62
C ALA A 2 37.50 12.81 -44.88
N MET A 3 37.34 11.64 -44.30
CA MET A 3 36.07 10.89 -44.32
C MET A 3 35.26 11.30 -43.09
N SER A 4 34.08 11.80 -43.34
CA SER A 4 33.09 12.12 -42.32
C SER A 4 32.16 10.93 -42.14
N ASP A 5 32.20 10.32 -40.96
CA ASP A 5 31.22 9.31 -40.55
C ASP A 5 29.98 10.01 -40.02
N SER A 6 28.89 9.91 -40.75
CA SER A 6 27.56 10.37 -40.36
C SER A 6 26.88 9.30 -39.49
N VAL A 7 26.75 9.59 -38.19
CA VAL A 7 25.95 8.78 -37.27
C VAL A 7 24.47 9.03 -37.54
N HIS A 8 23.78 8.02 -38.04
CA HIS A 8 22.32 8.01 -38.15
C HIS A 8 21.68 7.82 -36.77
N VAL A 9 21.15 8.89 -36.22
CA VAL A 9 20.25 8.83 -35.05
C VAL A 9 18.87 8.42 -35.55
N GLN A 10 18.49 7.18 -35.27
CA GLN A 10 17.12 6.73 -35.48
C GLN A 10 16.20 7.45 -34.49
N SER A 11 15.32 8.29 -34.98
CA SER A 11 14.28 8.95 -34.20
C SER A 11 13.29 7.91 -33.70
N ALA A 12 13.22 7.74 -32.37
CA ALA A 12 12.14 7.02 -31.72
C ALA A 12 10.82 7.75 -31.99
N THR A 13 9.98 7.15 -32.81
CA THR A 13 8.60 7.60 -33.05
C THR A 13 7.82 7.54 -31.74
N SER A 14 7.68 8.68 -31.06
CA SER A 14 6.75 8.84 -29.95
C SER A 14 5.34 8.59 -30.50
N ARG A 15 4.75 7.47 -30.13
CA ARG A 15 3.31 7.26 -30.33
C ARG A 15 2.59 8.31 -29.47
N ARG A 16 2.16 9.38 -30.10
CA ARG A 16 1.23 10.34 -29.49
C ARG A 16 -0.05 9.57 -29.16
N PHE A 17 -0.30 9.33 -27.88
CA PHE A 17 -1.61 8.98 -27.41
C PHE A 17 -2.51 10.21 -27.69
N SER A 18 -3.27 10.18 -28.76
CA SER A 18 -4.33 11.13 -29.01
C SER A 18 -5.47 10.79 -28.05
N ALA A 19 -5.45 11.35 -26.86
CA ALA A 19 -6.59 11.35 -25.96
C ALA A 19 -7.63 12.37 -26.43
N THR A 20 -8.14 12.22 -27.65
CA THR A 20 -9.42 12.80 -28.02
C THR A 20 -10.51 11.94 -27.41
N CYS A 21 -10.91 12.29 -26.18
CA CYS A 21 -12.15 11.80 -25.60
C CYS A 21 -13.31 12.24 -26.51
N ASN A 22 -13.65 11.42 -27.49
CA ASN A 22 -14.77 11.65 -28.36
C ASN A 22 -16.06 11.31 -27.61
N ARG A 23 -16.51 12.23 -26.73
CA ARG A 23 -17.66 12.08 -25.80
C ARG A 23 -19.00 11.81 -26.52
N LEU A 24 -19.00 11.76 -27.83
CA LEU A 24 -20.18 11.57 -28.65
C LEU A 24 -20.33 10.15 -29.23
N ASN A 25 -19.30 9.32 -29.13
CA ASN A 25 -19.39 7.93 -29.58
C ASN A 25 -19.88 7.01 -28.49
N PRO A 26 -20.84 6.11 -28.76
CA PRO A 26 -21.26 5.10 -27.80
C PRO A 26 -20.09 4.15 -27.46
N VAL A 27 -19.98 3.76 -26.21
CA VAL A 27 -19.01 2.73 -25.79
C VAL A 27 -19.46 1.40 -26.41
N ARG A 28 -18.67 0.84 -27.30
CA ARG A 28 -18.97 -0.42 -27.99
C ARG A 28 -18.73 -1.60 -27.04
N LYS A 29 -19.42 -2.72 -27.28
CA LYS A 29 -19.28 -3.94 -26.51
C LYS A 29 -17.82 -4.42 -26.42
N GLU A 30 -17.08 -4.37 -27.52
CA GLU A 30 -15.66 -4.76 -27.60
C GLU A 30 -14.72 -3.82 -26.83
N ASP A 31 -15.15 -2.61 -26.50
CA ASP A 31 -14.34 -1.63 -25.77
C ASP A 31 -14.62 -1.67 -24.25
N VAL A 32 -15.78 -2.18 -23.83
CA VAL A 32 -16.13 -2.29 -22.41
C VAL A 32 -15.09 -3.09 -21.62
N LEU A 33 -14.61 -4.22 -22.17
CA LEU A 33 -13.60 -5.06 -21.51
C LEU A 33 -12.20 -4.46 -21.47
N LYS A 34 -11.98 -3.34 -22.17
CA LYS A 34 -10.69 -2.62 -22.18
C LYS A 34 -10.66 -1.45 -21.20
N LEU A 35 -11.81 -1.13 -20.59
CA LEU A 35 -11.89 -0.07 -19.61
C LEU A 35 -11.11 -0.46 -18.34
N PRO A 36 -10.30 0.46 -17.79
CA PRO A 36 -9.53 0.16 -16.56
C PRO A 36 -10.43 0.12 -15.32
N SER A 37 -11.49 0.93 -15.29
CA SER A 37 -12.43 1.04 -14.17
C SER A 37 -13.71 1.77 -14.56
N MET A 38 -14.66 1.85 -13.65
CA MET A 38 -15.87 2.66 -13.74
C MET A 38 -15.58 4.12 -13.33
N PRO A 39 -16.39 5.10 -13.81
CA PRO A 39 -17.37 5.00 -14.89
C PRO A 39 -16.72 5.00 -16.28
N ALA A 40 -17.40 4.44 -17.30
CA ALA A 40 -16.87 4.32 -18.64
C ALA A 40 -16.42 5.66 -19.27
N ALA A 41 -17.11 6.76 -18.96
CA ALA A 41 -16.80 8.09 -19.48
C ALA A 41 -15.66 8.82 -18.75
N GLY A 42 -15.20 8.31 -17.62
CA GLY A 42 -14.14 8.93 -16.80
C GLY A 42 -13.72 7.96 -15.70
N PRO A 43 -12.93 6.93 -16.05
CA PRO A 43 -12.49 5.90 -15.08
C PRO A 43 -11.90 6.50 -13.81
N SER A 44 -12.23 5.93 -12.64
CA SER A 44 -11.74 6.39 -11.34
C SER A 44 -10.22 6.29 -11.24
N TYR A 45 -9.61 5.36 -11.98
CA TYR A 45 -8.16 5.17 -12.03
C TYR A 45 -7.72 4.63 -13.39
N PRO A 46 -6.50 4.96 -13.86
CA PRO A 46 -5.93 4.42 -15.09
C PRO A 46 -5.41 3.00 -14.87
N ALA A 47 -5.02 2.31 -15.94
CA ALA A 47 -4.30 1.04 -15.84
C ALA A 47 -2.90 1.23 -15.20
N GLY A 48 -2.50 0.25 -14.37
CA GLY A 48 -1.15 0.17 -13.79
C GLY A 48 -0.10 -0.42 -14.76
N PRO A 49 1.11 -0.72 -14.27
CA PRO A 49 1.59 -0.59 -12.89
C PRO A 49 1.74 0.88 -12.44
N TYR A 50 1.84 1.11 -11.13
CA TYR A 50 1.90 2.47 -10.56
C TYR A 50 3.26 2.75 -9.97
N ARG A 51 3.90 3.84 -10.41
CA ARG A 51 5.17 4.33 -9.91
C ARG A 51 4.95 5.35 -8.79
N PHE A 52 5.72 5.23 -7.71
CA PHE A 52 5.77 6.17 -6.59
C PHE A 52 7.16 6.77 -6.49
N VAL A 53 7.22 8.09 -6.32
CA VAL A 53 8.45 8.85 -6.15
C VAL A 53 8.42 9.54 -4.79
N ASP A 54 9.54 9.47 -4.06
CA ASP A 54 9.71 10.05 -2.72
C ASP A 54 8.66 9.56 -1.70
N ARG A 55 8.24 8.30 -1.81
CA ARG A 55 7.32 7.70 -0.85
C ARG A 55 7.96 7.65 0.53
N GLU A 56 7.37 8.36 1.48
CA GLU A 56 7.86 8.50 2.84
C GLU A 56 7.08 7.61 3.80
N TYR A 57 7.80 6.87 4.64
CA TYR A 57 7.23 5.94 5.60
C TYR A 57 7.63 6.27 7.02
N MET A 58 6.67 6.17 7.95
CA MET A 58 6.92 5.93 9.35
C MET A 58 6.27 4.60 9.74
N VAL A 59 7.08 3.64 10.18
CA VAL A 59 6.62 2.31 10.60
C VAL A 59 6.95 2.10 12.07
N ILE A 60 5.93 1.90 12.88
CA ILE A 60 6.04 1.59 14.31
C ILE A 60 5.74 0.11 14.50
N THR A 61 6.73 -0.65 14.93
CA THR A 61 6.61 -2.08 15.22
C THR A 61 6.39 -2.30 16.71
N TYR A 62 5.39 -3.10 17.06
CA TYR A 62 5.07 -3.44 18.43
C TYR A 62 4.53 -4.87 18.57
N GLU A 63 4.62 -5.44 19.76
CA GLU A 63 3.95 -6.69 20.15
C GLU A 63 2.52 -6.41 20.61
N THR A 64 1.59 -7.26 20.20
CA THR A 64 0.20 -7.30 20.66
C THR A 64 -0.13 -8.67 21.29
N ASP A 65 -1.40 -8.94 21.57
CA ASP A 65 -1.82 -10.24 22.09
C ASP A 65 -1.87 -11.28 20.96
N PRO A 66 -1.28 -12.49 21.13
CA PRO A 66 -1.25 -13.54 20.09
C PRO A 66 -2.64 -13.96 19.60
N GLU A 67 -3.62 -13.99 20.49
CA GLU A 67 -5.01 -14.39 20.19
C GLU A 67 -5.68 -13.43 19.20
N ILE A 68 -5.31 -12.15 19.27
CA ILE A 68 -5.84 -11.13 18.34
C ILE A 68 -5.29 -11.37 16.95
N ILE A 69 -3.98 -11.64 16.83
CA ILE A 69 -3.37 -11.97 15.53
C ILE A 69 -4.03 -13.20 14.93
N HIS A 70 -4.19 -14.24 15.73
CA HIS A 70 -4.83 -15.49 15.29
C HIS A 70 -6.26 -15.26 14.80
N ALA A 71 -7.04 -14.41 15.49
CA ALA A 71 -8.41 -14.09 15.12
C ALA A 71 -8.53 -13.21 13.85
N GLN A 72 -7.48 -12.50 13.47
CA GLN A 72 -7.48 -11.57 12.34
C GLN A 72 -6.90 -12.14 11.05
N LEU A 73 -6.11 -13.21 11.13
CA LEU A 73 -5.53 -13.84 9.95
C LEU A 73 -6.56 -14.76 9.28
N PRO A 74 -6.93 -14.51 8.03
CA PRO A 74 -7.78 -15.44 7.29
C PRO A 74 -6.99 -16.71 6.94
N GLU A 75 -7.58 -17.89 7.19
CA GLU A 75 -6.99 -19.15 6.74
C GLU A 75 -6.78 -19.16 5.21
N PRO A 76 -5.72 -19.75 4.69
CA PRO A 76 -4.69 -20.57 5.35
C PRO A 76 -3.42 -19.78 5.75
N LEU A 77 -3.54 -18.49 6.12
CA LEU A 77 -2.41 -17.76 6.71
C LEU A 77 -2.19 -18.22 8.15
N GLU A 78 -0.93 -18.36 8.55
CA GLU A 78 -0.52 -18.82 9.86
C GLU A 78 0.21 -17.70 10.61
N PRO A 79 -0.01 -17.51 11.93
CA PRO A 79 0.69 -16.51 12.70
C PRO A 79 2.20 -16.82 12.81
N MET A 80 3.01 -15.79 13.03
CA MET A 80 4.40 -15.93 13.41
C MET A 80 4.49 -16.27 14.90
N GLU A 81 5.68 -16.74 15.36
CA GLU A 81 5.96 -16.97 16.78
C GLU A 81 5.87 -15.67 17.58
N GLU A 82 6.41 -14.59 17.04
CA GLU A 82 6.34 -13.25 17.63
C GLU A 82 5.07 -12.52 17.16
N PRO A 83 4.17 -12.07 18.08
CA PRO A 83 2.91 -11.44 17.71
C PRO A 83 3.11 -9.95 17.37
N LEU A 84 3.76 -9.69 16.24
CA LEU A 84 4.13 -8.35 15.81
C LEU A 84 3.06 -7.70 14.95
N ILE A 85 2.92 -6.39 15.13
CA ILE A 85 2.18 -5.48 14.27
C ILE A 85 3.16 -4.43 13.74
N HIS A 86 3.06 -4.12 12.45
CA HIS A 86 3.64 -2.94 11.84
C HIS A 86 2.53 -1.92 11.62
N TYR A 87 2.51 -0.85 12.41
CA TYR A 87 1.62 0.28 12.19
C TYR A 87 2.32 1.31 11.31
N GLU A 88 1.69 1.68 10.20
CA GLU A 88 2.32 2.47 9.15
C GLU A 88 1.59 3.79 8.91
N TRP A 89 2.35 4.86 8.71
CA TRP A 89 1.95 6.06 7.99
C TRP A 89 2.81 6.19 6.75
N ILE A 90 2.17 6.44 5.62
CA ILE A 90 2.84 6.48 4.32
C ILE A 90 2.36 7.71 3.58
N LYS A 91 3.27 8.63 3.26
CA LYS A 91 3.00 9.79 2.43
C LYS A 91 3.50 9.53 1.02
N MET A 92 2.63 9.68 0.05
CA MET A 92 2.89 9.56 -1.38
C MET A 92 2.78 10.95 -2.03
N PRO A 93 3.87 11.72 -2.15
CA PRO A 93 3.82 13.06 -2.73
C PRO A 93 3.63 13.03 -4.24
N ASP A 94 4.09 11.96 -4.91
CA ASP A 94 4.01 11.79 -6.36
C ASP A 94 3.81 10.32 -6.71
N SER A 95 2.65 10.01 -7.30
CA SER A 95 2.33 8.68 -7.81
C SER A 95 1.65 8.73 -9.16
N SER A 96 2.09 7.89 -10.09
CA SER A 96 1.47 7.80 -11.39
C SER A 96 0.01 7.34 -11.27
N GLY A 97 -0.91 8.12 -11.83
CA GLY A 97 -2.33 7.79 -11.88
C GLY A 97 -3.15 8.17 -10.64
N PHE A 98 -2.51 8.41 -9.47
CA PHE A 98 -3.21 8.79 -8.24
C PHE A 98 -2.81 10.18 -7.72
N GLY A 99 -1.66 10.75 -8.17
CA GLY A 99 -1.19 12.04 -7.67
C GLY A 99 -0.62 11.95 -6.26
N SER A 100 -1.07 12.84 -5.36
CA SER A 100 -0.56 12.93 -3.98
C SER A 100 -1.63 12.56 -2.97
N TYR A 101 -1.30 11.65 -2.04
CA TYR A 101 -2.18 11.22 -0.97
C TYR A 101 -1.40 10.64 0.21
N THR A 102 -2.08 10.38 1.33
CA THR A 102 -1.48 9.77 2.52
C THR A 102 -2.27 8.53 2.94
N GLU A 103 -1.56 7.52 3.43
CA GLU A 103 -2.14 6.28 3.98
C GLU A 103 -1.71 6.07 5.42
N SER A 104 -2.56 5.38 6.18
CA SER A 104 -2.23 4.78 7.47
C SER A 104 -2.81 3.37 7.52
N GLY A 105 -2.08 2.43 8.08
CA GLY A 105 -2.52 1.04 8.08
C GLY A 105 -1.81 0.15 9.08
N MET A 106 -2.26 -1.09 9.13
CA MET A 106 -1.71 -2.14 9.96
C MET A 106 -1.36 -3.35 9.11
N VAL A 107 -0.16 -3.86 9.30
CA VAL A 107 0.36 -5.05 8.63
C VAL A 107 0.75 -6.09 9.68
N ILE A 108 0.32 -7.32 9.47
CA ILE A 108 0.60 -8.48 10.33
C ILE A 108 1.62 -9.37 9.63
N PRO A 109 2.85 -9.52 10.14
CA PRO A 109 3.76 -10.58 9.69
C PRO A 109 3.15 -11.95 9.95
N CYS A 110 3.14 -12.80 8.92
CA CYS A 110 2.53 -14.13 8.98
C CYS A 110 3.20 -15.09 8.00
N ARG A 111 2.70 -16.33 7.91
CA ARG A 111 3.19 -17.34 6.97
C ARG A 111 2.08 -17.84 6.05
N TYR A 112 2.48 -18.15 4.84
CA TYR A 112 1.68 -18.93 3.91
C TYR A 112 2.47 -20.15 3.44
N LYS A 113 2.02 -21.36 3.79
CA LYS A 113 2.71 -22.62 3.45
C LYS A 113 4.21 -22.59 3.80
N GLY A 114 4.54 -22.12 5.00
CA GLY A 114 5.90 -22.03 5.51
C GLY A 114 6.74 -20.86 4.99
N THR A 115 6.21 -20.04 4.06
CA THR A 115 6.89 -18.83 3.55
C THR A 115 6.42 -17.59 4.31
N ASP A 116 7.36 -16.77 4.77
CA ASP A 116 7.06 -15.52 5.45
C ASP A 116 6.46 -14.50 4.49
N VAL A 117 5.30 -13.95 4.86
CA VAL A 117 4.57 -12.93 4.12
C VAL A 117 4.04 -11.87 5.09
N ASN A 118 3.47 -10.80 4.59
CA ASN A 118 2.82 -9.76 5.38
C ASN A 118 1.35 -9.64 4.98
N PHE A 119 0.43 -9.75 5.93
CA PHE A 119 -1.00 -9.54 5.70
C PHE A 119 -1.40 -8.10 6.02
N VAL A 120 -2.03 -7.41 5.08
CA VAL A 120 -2.53 -6.04 5.28
C VAL A 120 -3.91 -6.12 5.94
N ALA A 121 -3.95 -5.90 7.26
CA ALA A 121 -5.17 -6.07 8.06
C ALA A 121 -6.11 -4.85 8.00
N GLN A 122 -5.56 -3.63 8.01
CA GLN A 122 -6.33 -2.38 7.95
C GLN A 122 -5.57 -1.33 7.14
N MET A 123 -6.32 -0.48 6.41
CA MET A 123 -5.74 0.62 5.67
C MET A 123 -6.74 1.77 5.52
N TYR A 124 -6.26 2.99 5.72
CA TYR A 124 -7.05 4.23 5.70
C TYR A 124 -6.30 5.27 4.89
N LEU A 125 -7.02 6.03 4.04
CA LEU A 125 -6.42 7.07 3.22
C LEU A 125 -7.44 8.15 2.86
N ASP A 126 -6.96 9.24 2.29
CA ASP A 126 -7.69 10.48 2.09
C ASP A 126 -8.07 10.74 0.62
N ASP A 127 -7.91 9.75 -0.27
CA ASP A 127 -8.14 9.93 -1.71
C ASP A 127 -8.92 8.75 -2.34
N ASP A 128 -9.91 9.06 -3.17
CA ASP A 128 -10.84 8.08 -3.76
C ASP A 128 -10.19 7.16 -4.83
N PRO A 129 -9.42 7.66 -5.83
CA PRO A 129 -8.84 6.81 -6.86
C PRO A 129 -7.98 5.67 -6.31
N PRO A 130 -7.06 5.88 -5.35
CA PRO A 130 -6.29 4.79 -4.76
C PRO A 130 -7.11 3.90 -3.83
N ILE A 131 -8.27 4.36 -3.29
CA ILE A 131 -9.23 3.48 -2.59
C ILE A 131 -9.85 2.53 -3.61
N ALA A 132 -10.43 3.04 -4.68
CA ALA A 132 -11.11 2.23 -5.70
C ALA A 132 -10.14 1.21 -6.32
N ALA A 133 -9.01 1.67 -6.87
CA ALA A 133 -8.00 0.78 -7.45
C ALA A 133 -7.50 -0.27 -6.47
N GLY A 134 -7.20 0.15 -5.24
CA GLY A 134 -6.67 -0.74 -4.22
C GLY A 134 -7.62 -1.88 -3.87
N ARG A 135 -8.88 -1.57 -3.67
CA ARG A 135 -9.94 -2.55 -3.36
C ARG A 135 -10.25 -3.46 -4.54
N GLU A 136 -10.41 -2.88 -5.73
CA GLU A 136 -10.86 -3.60 -6.93
C GLU A 136 -9.76 -4.49 -7.53
N ILE A 137 -8.50 -4.05 -7.52
CA ILE A 137 -7.40 -4.81 -8.14
C ILE A 137 -6.78 -5.79 -7.16
N TRP A 138 -6.29 -5.30 -6.00
CA TRP A 138 -5.49 -6.11 -5.06
C TRP A 138 -6.26 -6.58 -3.82
N GLY A 139 -7.43 -6.00 -3.53
CA GLY A 139 -8.16 -6.29 -2.30
C GLY A 139 -7.59 -5.59 -1.06
N PHE A 140 -6.88 -4.47 -1.20
CA PHE A 140 -6.49 -3.67 -0.03
C PHE A 140 -7.70 -3.29 0.82
N PRO A 141 -7.64 -3.43 2.15
CA PRO A 141 -8.77 -3.14 3.05
C PRO A 141 -8.98 -1.64 3.25
N LYS A 142 -8.97 -0.87 2.17
CA LYS A 142 -8.97 0.59 2.17
C LYS A 142 -10.31 1.18 2.57
N LYS A 143 -10.28 2.15 3.49
CA LYS A 143 -11.40 2.99 3.91
C LYS A 143 -10.99 4.46 3.87
N TYR A 144 -11.96 5.34 3.59
CA TYR A 144 -11.72 6.78 3.60
C TYR A 144 -11.53 7.29 5.03
N ALA A 145 -10.48 8.06 5.25
CA ALA A 145 -10.14 8.72 6.51
C ALA A 145 -9.12 9.84 6.24
N HIS A 146 -8.61 10.49 7.27
CA HIS A 146 -7.65 11.59 7.15
C HIS A 146 -6.33 11.26 7.87
N PRO A 147 -5.46 10.43 7.30
CA PRO A 147 -4.11 10.23 7.79
C PRO A 147 -3.22 11.44 7.45
N LYS A 148 -2.28 11.75 8.34
CA LYS A 148 -1.22 12.75 8.11
C LYS A 148 0.12 12.21 8.56
N LEU A 149 1.18 12.59 7.86
CA LEU A 149 2.56 12.36 8.25
C LEU A 149 3.32 13.66 8.08
N GLU A 150 3.76 14.24 9.19
CA GLU A 150 4.33 15.59 9.23
C GLU A 150 5.55 15.64 10.17
N ILE A 151 6.47 16.55 9.86
CA ILE A 151 7.57 16.88 10.75
C ILE A 151 7.13 18.04 11.62
N VAL A 152 7.04 17.79 12.93
CA VAL A 152 6.71 18.82 13.94
C VAL A 152 7.94 19.03 14.82
N LYS A 153 8.67 20.11 14.59
CA LYS A 153 9.96 20.42 15.23
C LYS A 153 10.97 19.28 14.97
N ASP A 154 11.37 18.56 16.01
CA ASP A 154 12.33 17.44 16.00
C ASP A 154 11.68 16.06 15.93
N THR A 155 10.39 16.02 15.66
CA THR A 155 9.57 14.81 15.74
C THR A 155 8.85 14.54 14.42
N LEU A 156 8.96 13.32 13.91
CA LEU A 156 8.08 12.80 12.86
C LEU A 156 6.79 12.33 13.52
N THR A 157 5.67 12.91 13.11
CA THR A 157 4.35 12.69 13.71
C THR A 157 3.38 12.17 12.66
N GLY A 158 2.77 11.01 12.94
CA GLY A 158 1.66 10.45 12.19
C GLY A 158 0.37 10.58 12.98
N THR A 159 -0.70 11.01 12.33
CA THR A 159 -2.06 11.00 12.91
C THR A 159 -3.02 10.32 11.96
N LEU A 160 -4.10 9.76 12.50
CA LEU A 160 -5.23 9.23 11.75
C LEU A 160 -6.52 9.73 12.38
N GLU A 161 -7.31 10.48 11.62
CA GLU A 161 -8.66 10.87 11.99
C GLU A 161 -9.69 10.10 11.15
N TYR A 162 -10.68 9.49 11.81
CA TYR A 162 -11.82 8.83 11.17
C TYR A 162 -13.12 9.51 11.60
N GLY A 163 -13.86 10.04 10.63
CA GLY A 163 -15.10 10.78 10.95
C GLY A 163 -14.88 12.00 11.85
N GLY A 164 -13.72 12.67 11.78
CA GLY A 164 -13.36 13.82 12.60
C GLY A 164 -12.89 13.47 14.02
N GLN A 165 -12.68 12.19 14.32
CA GLN A 165 -12.15 11.72 15.61
C GLN A 165 -10.74 11.16 15.42
N LEU A 166 -9.83 11.55 16.29
CA LEU A 166 -8.48 10.97 16.34
C LEU A 166 -8.56 9.52 16.81
N VAL A 167 -8.13 8.59 15.96
CA VAL A 167 -8.14 7.15 16.26
C VAL A 167 -6.73 6.58 16.44
N ALA A 168 -5.70 7.24 15.86
CA ALA A 168 -4.31 6.86 16.10
C ALA A 168 -3.39 8.07 16.04
N MET A 169 -2.34 8.04 16.87
CA MET A 169 -1.20 8.97 16.83
C MET A 169 0.09 8.22 17.07
N GLY A 170 1.04 8.35 16.16
CA GLY A 170 2.40 7.84 16.27
C GLY A 170 3.42 8.96 16.25
N THR A 171 4.49 8.82 17.01
CA THR A 171 5.60 9.77 17.01
C THR A 171 6.93 9.05 17.01
N MET A 172 7.92 9.63 16.32
CA MET A 172 9.30 9.13 16.26
C MET A 172 10.27 10.32 16.27
N GLY A 173 11.41 10.18 16.94
CA GLY A 173 12.51 11.16 16.79
C GLY A 173 12.92 11.29 15.32
N TYR A 174 12.84 12.50 14.78
CA TYR A 174 13.08 12.74 13.35
C TYR A 174 14.54 12.49 12.99
N LYS A 175 14.78 11.56 12.04
CA LYS A 175 16.11 11.15 11.58
C LYS A 175 17.11 10.90 12.71
N HIS A 176 16.63 10.27 13.80
CA HIS A 176 17.35 10.14 15.07
C HIS A 176 18.69 9.41 14.90
N GLU A 177 18.67 8.23 14.30
CA GLU A 177 19.87 7.45 14.00
C GLU A 177 19.82 6.94 12.56
N SER A 178 20.85 7.30 11.78
CA SER A 178 20.92 6.87 10.39
C SER A 178 21.24 5.38 10.29
N MET A 179 20.48 4.67 9.48
CA MET A 179 20.78 3.30 9.08
C MET A 179 21.72 3.29 7.86
N ALA A 180 22.77 4.11 7.87
CA ALA A 180 23.76 4.23 6.79
C ALA A 180 24.34 2.83 6.45
N GLY A 181 24.31 2.45 5.18
CA GLY A 181 24.67 1.10 4.70
C GLY A 181 23.51 0.07 4.81
N ASN A 182 22.41 0.41 5.41
CA ASN A 182 21.24 -0.47 5.60
C ASN A 182 20.13 -0.30 4.55
N GLY A 183 20.37 0.40 3.45
CA GLY A 183 19.45 0.40 2.30
C GLY A 183 19.08 -1.03 1.87
N THR A 184 20.01 -1.98 1.99
CA THR A 184 19.77 -3.40 1.74
C THR A 184 18.71 -4.00 2.68
N LYS A 185 18.74 -3.70 3.99
CA LYS A 185 17.72 -4.20 4.94
C LYS A 185 16.35 -3.59 4.66
N THR A 186 16.29 -2.28 4.44
CA THR A 186 15.04 -1.59 4.09
C THR A 186 14.47 -2.10 2.76
N THR A 187 15.33 -2.31 1.76
CA THR A 187 14.94 -2.92 0.48
C THR A 187 14.39 -4.33 0.70
N ALA A 188 15.05 -5.17 1.48
CA ALA A 188 14.58 -6.52 1.79
C ALA A 188 13.20 -6.49 2.49
N THR A 189 12.98 -5.57 3.43
CA THR A 189 11.68 -5.38 4.08
C THR A 189 10.60 -4.98 3.08
N LEU A 190 10.88 -3.99 2.21
CA LEU A 190 9.94 -3.53 1.20
C LEU A 190 9.65 -4.57 0.11
N SER A 191 10.62 -5.45 -0.19
CA SER A 191 10.48 -6.53 -1.19
C SER A 191 9.70 -7.73 -0.67
N LYS A 192 9.39 -7.78 0.65
CA LYS A 192 8.64 -8.89 1.23
C LYS A 192 7.25 -8.99 0.60
N THR A 193 6.81 -10.21 0.35
CA THR A 193 5.48 -10.46 -0.22
C THR A 193 4.39 -9.91 0.69
N GLN A 194 3.54 -9.07 0.14
CA GLN A 194 2.34 -8.55 0.79
C GLN A 194 1.13 -9.36 0.34
N VAL A 195 0.19 -9.61 1.23
CA VAL A 195 -1.03 -10.39 0.98
C VAL A 195 -2.24 -9.61 1.44
N ASN A 196 -3.26 -9.56 0.60
CA ASN A 196 -4.55 -8.95 0.91
C ASN A 196 -5.68 -9.98 0.78
N LEU A 197 -6.73 -9.82 1.56
CA LEU A 197 -7.99 -10.51 1.34
C LEU A 197 -8.85 -9.68 0.36
N LYS A 198 -8.92 -10.13 -0.89
CA LYS A 198 -9.77 -9.53 -1.90
C LYS A 198 -11.16 -10.16 -1.85
N LEU A 199 -12.16 -9.34 -1.47
CA LEU A 199 -13.55 -9.73 -1.41
C LEU A 199 -14.37 -8.73 -2.22
N ILE A 200 -14.92 -9.18 -3.36
CA ILE A 200 -15.79 -8.39 -4.24
C ILE A 200 -17.15 -9.07 -4.29
N PRO A 201 -18.21 -8.40 -3.83
CA PRO A 201 -19.55 -8.96 -3.90
C PRO A 201 -20.11 -8.92 -5.32
N GLY A 202 -20.92 -9.91 -5.65
CA GLY A 202 -21.79 -9.90 -6.82
C GLY A 202 -23.02 -9.02 -6.60
N VAL A 203 -23.87 -8.94 -7.61
CA VAL A 203 -25.09 -8.12 -7.58
C VAL A 203 -26.12 -8.58 -6.52
N ASP A 204 -25.99 -9.80 -6.04
CA ASP A 204 -26.82 -10.39 -4.98
C ASP A 204 -26.19 -10.20 -3.58
N GLY A 205 -25.05 -9.53 -3.48
CA GLY A 205 -24.31 -9.26 -2.24
C GLY A 205 -23.45 -10.42 -1.74
N ARG A 206 -23.45 -11.59 -2.40
CA ARG A 206 -22.53 -12.69 -2.07
C ARG A 206 -21.14 -12.41 -2.61
N ALA A 207 -20.12 -13.02 -2.01
CA ALA A 207 -18.76 -12.92 -2.49
C ALA A 207 -18.62 -13.63 -3.85
N GLU A 208 -18.52 -12.86 -4.94
CA GLU A 208 -18.22 -13.35 -6.28
C GLU A 208 -16.73 -13.60 -6.47
N ILE A 209 -15.89 -12.72 -5.90
CA ILE A 209 -14.46 -12.90 -5.78
C ILE A 209 -14.12 -12.95 -4.30
N CYS A 210 -13.49 -14.03 -3.83
CA CYS A 210 -12.97 -14.17 -2.48
C CYS A 210 -11.60 -14.85 -2.56
N GLN A 211 -10.52 -14.07 -2.45
CA GLN A 211 -9.16 -14.51 -2.76
C GLN A 211 -8.13 -13.89 -1.84
N LEU A 212 -7.07 -14.63 -1.49
CA LEU A 212 -5.83 -14.03 -1.06
C LEU A 212 -5.04 -13.62 -2.31
N VAL A 213 -4.73 -12.34 -2.41
CA VAL A 213 -3.96 -11.76 -3.51
C VAL A 213 -2.61 -11.31 -2.99
N ALA A 214 -1.54 -11.83 -3.60
CA ALA A 214 -0.17 -11.50 -3.26
C ALA A 214 0.45 -10.54 -4.28
N TYR A 215 1.34 -9.67 -3.82
CA TYR A 215 2.16 -8.80 -4.65
C TYR A 215 3.50 -8.50 -3.96
N ASN A 216 4.49 -8.12 -4.78
CA ASN A 216 5.78 -7.65 -4.30
C ASN A 216 6.06 -6.30 -4.92
N LEU A 217 6.54 -5.34 -4.13
CA LEU A 217 7.01 -4.07 -4.65
C LEU A 217 8.29 -4.28 -5.47
N THR A 218 8.42 -3.55 -6.58
CA THR A 218 9.56 -3.62 -7.50
C THR A 218 10.24 -2.27 -7.68
N ASP A 219 11.35 -2.23 -8.39
CA ASP A 219 12.11 -1.02 -8.72
C ASP A 219 12.41 -0.15 -7.47
N ILE A 220 12.70 -0.80 -6.35
CA ILE A 220 12.89 -0.17 -5.06
C ILE A 220 14.25 0.55 -5.02
N VAL A 221 14.21 1.86 -4.77
CA VAL A 221 15.39 2.70 -4.54
C VAL A 221 15.24 3.41 -3.20
N VAL A 222 15.92 2.93 -2.16
CA VAL A 222 15.92 3.56 -0.83
C VAL A 222 16.79 4.81 -0.85
N LYS A 223 16.19 5.98 -0.60
CA LYS A 223 16.87 7.28 -0.59
C LYS A 223 17.40 7.67 0.79
N GLY A 224 16.84 7.09 1.85
CA GLY A 224 17.29 7.30 3.22
C GLY A 224 16.50 6.41 4.17
N SER A 225 17.14 6.03 5.29
CA SER A 225 16.53 5.16 6.30
C SER A 225 17.09 5.48 7.67
N TRP A 226 16.21 5.58 8.67
CA TRP A 226 16.53 5.94 10.05
C TRP A 226 15.74 5.06 11.02
N ILE A 227 16.33 4.84 12.19
CA ILE A 227 15.70 4.20 13.33
C ILE A 227 15.70 5.18 14.52
N GLY A 228 14.72 5.06 15.41
CA GLY A 228 14.69 5.91 16.61
C GLY A 228 13.62 5.46 17.59
N PRO A 229 13.58 6.12 18.77
CA PRO A 229 12.52 5.90 19.73
C PRO A 229 11.17 6.32 19.14
N GLY A 230 10.16 5.49 19.35
CA GLY A 230 8.79 5.75 18.91
C GLY A 230 7.77 5.58 20.03
N ARG A 231 6.60 6.18 19.83
CA ARG A 231 5.41 6.01 20.67
C ARG A 231 4.19 5.88 19.78
N LEU A 232 3.22 5.10 20.24
CA LEU A 232 1.96 4.87 19.55
C LEU A 232 0.81 4.96 20.54
N HIS A 233 -0.21 5.74 20.19
CA HIS A 233 -1.46 5.88 20.92
C HIS A 233 -2.61 5.51 19.98
N LEU A 234 -3.43 4.54 20.39
CA LEU A 234 -4.59 4.04 19.64
C LEU A 234 -5.85 4.30 20.44
N VAL A 235 -6.89 4.82 19.78
CA VAL A 235 -8.17 5.19 20.42
C VAL A 235 -9.26 4.27 19.87
N PRO A 236 -10.09 3.63 20.74
CA PRO A 236 -11.16 2.76 20.33
C PRO A 236 -12.18 3.48 19.44
N HIS A 237 -12.53 2.85 18.31
CA HIS A 237 -13.54 3.36 17.39
C HIS A 237 -14.19 2.20 16.62
N VAL A 238 -15.52 2.12 16.61
CA VAL A 238 -16.30 0.99 16.03
C VAL A 238 -16.01 0.75 14.54
N ASN A 239 -15.78 1.79 13.75
CA ASN A 239 -15.53 1.69 12.30
C ASN A 239 -14.08 1.84 11.89
N ALA A 240 -13.18 2.13 12.84
CA ALA A 240 -11.73 2.17 12.68
C ALA A 240 -11.06 1.48 13.89
N PRO A 241 -11.19 0.12 13.98
CA PRO A 241 -10.85 -0.63 15.19
C PRO A 241 -9.34 -0.85 15.34
N VAL A 242 -8.55 0.23 15.22
CA VAL A 242 -7.09 0.18 15.35
C VAL A 242 -6.66 -0.16 16.78
N ALA A 243 -7.46 0.24 17.78
CA ALA A 243 -7.16 -0.04 19.18
C ALA A 243 -7.48 -1.49 19.61
N ASP A 244 -8.15 -2.28 18.75
CA ASP A 244 -8.38 -3.70 18.99
C ASP A 244 -7.07 -4.52 18.90
N PHE A 245 -5.98 -3.88 18.45
CA PHE A 245 -4.61 -4.40 18.47
C PHE A 245 -3.78 -3.66 19.53
N PRO A 246 -3.95 -3.94 20.83
CA PRO A 246 -3.33 -3.19 21.91
C PRO A 246 -1.80 -3.25 21.86
N VAL A 247 -1.16 -2.10 22.14
CA VAL A 247 0.28 -2.00 22.22
C VAL A 247 0.76 -2.61 23.55
N ARG A 248 1.36 -3.80 23.52
CA ARG A 248 1.91 -4.46 24.69
C ARG A 248 3.37 -4.09 24.95
N LYS A 249 4.16 -4.06 23.86
CA LYS A 249 5.57 -3.69 23.93
C LYS A 249 6.02 -3.03 22.64
N MET A 250 6.58 -1.84 22.74
CA MET A 250 7.21 -1.14 21.60
C MET A 250 8.52 -1.86 21.23
N ILE A 251 8.70 -2.16 19.95
CA ILE A 251 9.91 -2.84 19.44
C ILE A 251 10.81 -1.84 18.72
N ALA A 252 10.31 -1.12 17.73
CA ALA A 252 11.09 -0.20 16.91
C ALA A 252 10.22 0.86 16.24
N ALA A 253 10.81 1.98 15.88
CA ALA A 253 10.23 2.91 14.93
C ALA A 253 11.24 3.19 13.81
N HIS A 254 10.78 3.08 12.56
CA HIS A 254 11.57 3.29 11.36
C HIS A 254 10.98 4.42 10.54
N HIS A 255 11.86 5.26 10.01
CA HIS A 255 11.54 6.29 9.02
C HIS A 255 12.38 6.05 7.79
N PHE A 256 11.78 5.99 6.61
CA PHE A 256 12.54 5.84 5.36
C PHE A 256 11.81 6.46 4.17
N LEU A 257 12.59 6.82 3.15
CA LEU A 257 12.13 7.33 1.87
C LEU A 257 12.58 6.38 0.76
N ALA A 258 11.68 6.08 -0.16
CA ALA A 258 11.98 5.23 -1.29
C ALA A 258 11.16 5.60 -2.54
N ASP A 259 11.76 5.36 -3.72
CA ASP A 259 11.03 5.20 -4.96
C ASP A 259 10.73 3.72 -5.16
N LEU A 260 9.57 3.41 -5.70
CA LEU A 260 9.17 2.03 -5.98
C LEU A 260 8.02 1.96 -6.98
N THR A 261 7.76 0.75 -7.47
CA THR A 261 6.63 0.43 -8.33
C THR A 261 5.72 -0.58 -7.64
N LEU A 262 4.41 -0.34 -7.69
CA LEU A 262 3.36 -1.30 -7.32
C LEU A 262 2.89 -2.01 -8.60
N PRO A 263 3.31 -3.27 -8.84
CA PRO A 263 2.87 -4.07 -9.97
C PRO A 263 1.49 -4.68 -9.70
N TYR A 264 0.90 -5.33 -10.72
CA TYR A 264 -0.24 -6.20 -10.49
C TYR A 264 0.14 -7.39 -9.61
N GLY A 265 -0.85 -7.89 -8.86
CA GLY A 265 -0.68 -9.08 -8.01
C GLY A 265 -1.01 -10.38 -8.74
N HIS A 266 -0.94 -11.47 -7.98
CA HIS A 266 -1.41 -12.79 -8.40
C HIS A 266 -2.26 -13.42 -7.30
N VAL A 267 -3.16 -14.33 -7.69
CA VAL A 267 -3.99 -15.07 -6.75
C VAL A 267 -3.13 -16.10 -6.04
N LEU A 268 -3.04 -15.99 -4.73
CA LEU A 268 -2.32 -16.92 -3.86
C LEU A 268 -3.23 -18.09 -3.42
N TYR A 269 -4.49 -17.76 -3.09
CA TYR A 269 -5.52 -18.72 -2.67
C TYR A 269 -6.89 -18.23 -3.11
N ASP A 270 -7.74 -19.11 -3.60
CA ASP A 270 -9.09 -18.78 -4.07
C ASP A 270 -10.12 -19.60 -3.29
N TYR A 271 -10.83 -18.92 -2.38
CA TYR A 271 -11.81 -19.56 -1.49
C TYR A 271 -13.00 -20.17 -2.24
N ASN A 272 -13.30 -19.69 -3.45
CA ASN A 272 -14.39 -20.23 -4.27
C ASN A 272 -14.00 -21.53 -5.00
N LYS A 273 -12.71 -21.92 -4.98
CA LYS A 273 -12.19 -23.11 -5.68
C LYS A 273 -11.68 -24.19 -4.74
N HIS A 274 -11.58 -23.89 -3.46
CA HIS A 274 -11.09 -24.81 -2.43
C HIS A 274 -12.19 -24.98 -1.38
N GLU A 275 -13.03 -25.99 -1.57
CA GLU A 275 -13.92 -26.57 -0.56
C GLU A 275 -13.26 -27.72 0.18
#